data_38fee9ddc62396bb6cd3d1382fb5b00f
#
_entry.id   38fee9ddc62396bb6cd3d1382fb5b00f
#
_cell.length_a   1.000
_cell.length_b   1.000
_cell.length_c   1.000
_cell.angle_alpha   90.00
_cell.angle_beta   90.00
_cell.angle_gamma   90.00
#
_symmetry.space_group_name_H-M   'P 1'
#
loop_
_entity.id
_entity.type
_entity.pdbx_description
1 polymer ?
#
loop_
_entity_poly.entity_id
_entity_poly.type
_entity_poly.pdbx_seq_one_letter_code
_entity_poly.pdbx_strand_id
1 'polypeptide(L)'
;PAAAGTEGVNIDNPTFDTGSPTEAATPTKGRTVEGGIRVPSMIDGVAQVSALAQAYNVAPGLSLARADFSNYGTTIDFAAPGDQIYSTAPLLFYLSGYAVADGTSMATPHVSGVAALIKSVHPEYTGAQVIDLMKKQAARNYGELNAPWDGKEYRGSGFLDALDAVLKDQPQPVIGPIEYSTDGTAWAPLDGQELSGSVSVRVTVGGPVTSARVLVGGAVVATTTG
;
A
#
# COMPACT_ATOMS: atom_id res chain seq x y z
N PRO A 1 5.63 -0.85 -11.92
CA PRO A 1 4.58 -1.86 -11.77
C PRO A 1 3.85 -2.16 -13.08
N ALA A 2 3.30 -3.38 -13.23
CA ALA A 2 2.49 -3.78 -14.37
C ALA A 2 1.35 -4.71 -13.94
N ALA A 3 0.24 -4.65 -14.68
CA ALA A 3 -0.95 -5.43 -14.43
C ALA A 3 -0.72 -6.94 -14.69
N ALA A 4 -1.19 -7.79 -13.78
CA ALA A 4 -1.05 -9.24 -13.92
C ALA A 4 -1.95 -9.85 -15.00
N GLY A 5 -2.99 -9.13 -15.43
CA GLY A 5 -3.97 -9.57 -16.39
C GLY A 5 -5.33 -9.87 -15.76
N THR A 6 -6.37 -9.97 -16.61
CA THR A 6 -7.78 -10.00 -16.19
C THR A 6 -8.53 -11.22 -16.71
N GLU A 7 -7.86 -12.33 -16.85
CA GLU A 7 -8.46 -13.58 -17.36
C GLU A 7 -8.86 -14.55 -16.23
N GLY A 8 -8.58 -14.20 -14.96
CA GLY A 8 -8.89 -15.03 -13.80
C GLY A 8 -8.09 -16.32 -13.70
N VAL A 9 -6.91 -16.37 -14.31
CA VAL A 9 -6.11 -17.61 -14.42
C VAL A 9 -4.89 -17.61 -13.50
N ASN A 10 -4.46 -18.81 -13.13
CA ASN A 10 -3.18 -19.01 -12.46
C ASN A 10 -2.03 -18.87 -13.48
N ILE A 11 -1.18 -17.88 -13.25
CA ILE A 11 -0.06 -17.56 -14.15
C ILE A 11 1.20 -18.40 -13.90
N ASP A 12 1.24 -19.18 -12.81
CA ASP A 12 2.32 -20.15 -12.56
C ASP A 12 2.18 -21.39 -13.44
N ASN A 13 0.96 -21.65 -13.93
CA ASN A 13 0.66 -22.76 -14.80
C ASN A 13 0.05 -22.24 -16.09
N PRO A 14 0.87 -21.71 -17.00
CA PRO A 14 0.43 -20.93 -18.15
C PRO A 14 -0.11 -21.78 -19.31
N THR A 15 -0.94 -22.76 -19.04
CA THR A 15 -1.77 -23.38 -20.07
C THR A 15 -2.94 -22.45 -20.34
N PHE A 16 -2.76 -21.54 -21.28
CA PHE A 16 -3.85 -20.69 -21.76
C PHE A 16 -4.46 -21.31 -22.99
N ASP A 17 -5.76 -21.45 -22.98
CA ASP A 17 -6.52 -21.49 -24.21
C ASP A 17 -6.69 -20.04 -24.68
N THR A 18 -5.72 -19.56 -25.43
CA THR A 18 -5.82 -18.20 -25.96
C THR A 18 -6.74 -18.24 -27.16
N GLY A 19 -7.96 -17.77 -27.01
CA GLY A 19 -8.78 -17.33 -28.13
C GLY A 19 -8.17 -16.12 -28.85
N SER A 20 -6.86 -16.08 -29.02
CA SER A 20 -6.20 -14.96 -29.66
C SER A 20 -6.49 -14.99 -31.16
N PRO A 21 -7.18 -13.99 -31.70
CA PRO A 21 -7.41 -13.85 -33.11
C PRO A 21 -6.09 -13.39 -33.74
N THR A 22 -5.27 -14.29 -34.15
CA THR A 22 -4.05 -13.90 -34.83
C THR A 22 -4.25 -13.60 -36.30
N GLU A 23 -5.38 -13.99 -36.88
CA GLU A 23 -5.72 -13.62 -38.27
C GLU A 23 -7.23 -13.57 -38.43
N ALA A 24 -7.74 -12.48 -38.99
CA ALA A 24 -9.14 -12.23 -39.23
C ALA A 24 -9.83 -13.18 -40.22
N ALA A 25 -9.12 -14.15 -40.76
CA ALA A 25 -9.60 -15.03 -41.84
C ALA A 25 -9.78 -16.50 -41.45
N THR A 26 -9.39 -16.91 -40.24
CA THR A 26 -9.56 -18.32 -39.80
C THR A 26 -10.30 -18.37 -38.48
N PRO A 27 -11.39 -19.19 -38.37
CA PRO A 27 -12.00 -19.44 -37.07
C PRO A 27 -10.92 -20.05 -36.17
N THR A 28 -10.59 -19.34 -35.13
CA THR A 28 -9.54 -19.68 -34.19
C THR A 28 -9.90 -20.94 -33.45
N LYS A 29 -9.21 -22.01 -33.70
CA LYS A 29 -9.03 -23.05 -32.68
C LYS A 29 -8.18 -22.44 -31.59
N GLY A 30 -8.67 -22.46 -30.35
CA GLY A 30 -7.90 -22.06 -29.19
C GLY A 30 -6.51 -22.68 -29.25
N ARG A 31 -5.48 -21.86 -29.00
CA ARG A 31 -4.11 -22.34 -28.90
C ARG A 31 -3.82 -22.56 -27.42
N THR A 32 -3.46 -23.76 -27.07
CA THR A 32 -2.83 -24.00 -25.77
C THR A 32 -1.39 -23.49 -25.87
N VAL A 33 -1.06 -22.46 -25.11
CA VAL A 33 0.31 -21.94 -24.99
C VAL A 33 0.88 -22.43 -23.68
N GLU A 34 1.85 -23.34 -23.75
CA GLU A 34 2.59 -23.80 -22.59
C GLU A 34 3.84 -22.93 -22.38
N GLY A 35 4.12 -22.56 -21.14
CA GLY A 35 5.32 -21.81 -20.78
C GLY A 35 5.36 -20.36 -21.27
N GLY A 36 4.22 -19.77 -21.59
CA GLY A 36 4.15 -18.35 -21.98
C GLY A 36 4.47 -17.41 -20.82
N ILE A 37 5.22 -16.35 -21.10
CA ILE A 37 5.40 -15.24 -20.16
C ILE A 37 4.49 -14.05 -20.56
N ARG A 38 3.94 -13.36 -19.59
CA ARG A 38 3.13 -12.15 -19.80
C ARG A 38 4.03 -10.92 -19.78
N VAL A 39 4.09 -10.23 -20.90
CA VAL A 39 4.86 -8.99 -21.05
C VAL A 39 3.91 -7.81 -20.88
N PRO A 40 4.29 -6.80 -20.07
CA PRO A 40 5.56 -6.63 -19.35
C PRO A 40 5.57 -7.21 -17.91
N SER A 41 4.46 -7.77 -17.42
CA SER A 41 4.28 -8.03 -15.98
C SER A 41 5.20 -9.11 -15.43
N MET A 42 5.58 -10.11 -16.22
CA MET A 42 6.47 -11.20 -15.80
C MET A 42 7.95 -10.96 -16.20
N ILE A 43 8.31 -9.73 -16.50
CA ILE A 43 9.71 -9.38 -16.78
C ILE A 43 10.41 -9.05 -15.47
N ASP A 44 11.62 -9.56 -15.28
CA ASP A 44 12.43 -9.29 -14.09
C ASP A 44 12.58 -7.79 -13.84
N GLY A 45 12.41 -7.39 -12.58
CA GLY A 45 12.45 -5.99 -12.17
C GLY A 45 11.15 -5.21 -12.37
N VAL A 46 10.11 -5.85 -12.91
CA VAL A 46 8.77 -5.28 -13.00
C VAL A 46 7.90 -5.85 -11.87
N ALA A 47 7.37 -4.97 -11.02
CA ALA A 47 6.44 -5.38 -9.96
C ALA A 47 5.09 -5.77 -10.57
N GLN A 48 4.67 -7.00 -10.35
CA GLN A 48 3.41 -7.55 -10.86
C GLN A 48 2.27 -7.33 -9.88
N VAL A 49 1.15 -6.80 -10.36
CA VAL A 49 0.04 -6.35 -9.53
C VAL A 49 -1.25 -7.12 -9.86
N SER A 50 -1.83 -7.76 -8.84
CA SER A 50 -3.17 -8.35 -8.88
C SER A 50 -4.24 -7.37 -8.42
N ALA A 51 -5.51 -7.66 -8.73
CA ALA A 51 -6.65 -6.83 -8.36
C ALA A 51 -7.42 -7.42 -7.18
N LEU A 52 -7.79 -6.52 -6.25
CA LEU A 52 -8.71 -6.79 -5.15
C LEU A 52 -10.08 -6.20 -5.45
N ALA A 53 -11.10 -6.90 -4.98
CA ALA A 53 -12.48 -6.45 -4.91
C ALA A 53 -12.92 -6.32 -3.45
N GLN A 54 -13.92 -5.48 -3.21
CA GLN A 54 -14.61 -5.48 -1.95
C GLN A 54 -15.51 -6.74 -1.85
N ALA A 55 -15.29 -7.55 -0.84
CA ALA A 55 -16.17 -8.69 -0.59
C ALA A 55 -17.45 -8.21 0.08
N TYR A 56 -18.56 -8.27 -0.65
CA TYR A 56 -19.90 -8.03 -0.11
C TYR A 56 -20.36 -9.29 0.63
N ASN A 57 -20.98 -9.14 1.82
CA ASN A 57 -21.56 -10.21 2.63
C ASN A 57 -20.61 -11.02 3.54
N VAL A 58 -19.50 -10.48 3.93
CA VAL A 58 -18.67 -11.05 4.98
C VAL A 58 -18.74 -10.17 6.22
N ALA A 59 -18.50 -10.77 7.40
CA ALA A 59 -18.66 -10.20 8.74
C ALA A 59 -18.33 -8.68 8.87
N PRO A 60 -18.86 -7.97 9.85
CA PRO A 60 -18.72 -6.52 9.96
C PRO A 60 -17.23 -6.11 9.96
N GLY A 61 -16.82 -5.47 8.88
CA GLY A 61 -15.45 -5.03 8.61
C GLY A 61 -15.21 -4.92 7.11
N LEU A 62 -14.13 -4.25 6.72
CA LEU A 62 -13.70 -4.19 5.33
C LEU A 62 -13.09 -5.55 4.97
N SER A 63 -13.85 -6.38 4.30
CA SER A 63 -13.34 -7.63 3.72
C SER A 63 -12.88 -7.39 2.30
N LEU A 64 -11.66 -7.80 2.04
CA LEU A 64 -11.07 -7.79 0.71
C LEU A 64 -10.97 -9.22 0.18
N ALA A 65 -11.21 -9.39 -1.10
CA ALA A 65 -11.01 -10.65 -1.80
C ALA A 65 -10.24 -10.38 -3.09
N ARG A 66 -9.66 -11.41 -3.68
CA ARG A 66 -9.19 -11.30 -5.05
C ARG A 66 -10.40 -11.03 -5.96
N ALA A 67 -10.29 -10.08 -6.86
CA ALA A 67 -11.30 -9.91 -7.90
C ALA A 67 -11.32 -11.15 -8.80
N ASP A 68 -12.50 -11.68 -9.10
CA ASP A 68 -12.64 -12.95 -9.85
C ASP A 68 -11.90 -12.94 -11.18
N PHE A 69 -11.88 -11.79 -11.84
CA PHE A 69 -11.16 -11.58 -13.08
C PHE A 69 -9.63 -11.49 -12.92
N SER A 70 -9.12 -11.23 -11.70
CA SER A 70 -7.69 -11.01 -11.52
C SER A 70 -6.89 -12.30 -11.74
N ASN A 71 -5.84 -12.22 -12.52
CA ASN A 71 -4.83 -13.26 -12.56
C ASN A 71 -4.13 -13.35 -11.20
N TYR A 72 -3.61 -14.53 -10.90
CA TYR A 72 -2.94 -14.88 -9.65
C TYR A 72 -1.80 -15.87 -9.90
N GLY A 73 -0.88 -15.98 -8.96
CA GLY A 73 0.26 -16.86 -9.05
C GLY A 73 1.39 -16.43 -8.12
N THR A 74 2.41 -17.26 -7.99
CA THR A 74 3.52 -17.04 -7.04
C THR A 74 4.41 -15.86 -7.42
N THR A 75 4.34 -15.39 -8.66
CA THR A 75 5.09 -14.24 -9.18
C THR A 75 4.41 -12.89 -8.88
N ILE A 76 3.17 -12.89 -8.37
CA ILE A 76 2.50 -11.65 -7.94
C ILE A 76 3.34 -10.98 -6.85
N ASP A 77 3.63 -9.70 -7.02
CA ASP A 77 4.36 -8.89 -6.04
C ASP A 77 3.44 -8.19 -5.05
N PHE A 78 2.34 -7.61 -5.54
CA PHE A 78 1.39 -6.82 -4.75
C PHE A 78 -0.04 -7.05 -5.20
N ALA A 79 -0.97 -6.79 -4.27
CA ALA A 79 -2.38 -6.66 -4.58
C ALA A 79 -2.86 -5.25 -4.25
N ALA A 80 -3.75 -4.71 -5.08
CA ALA A 80 -4.31 -3.38 -4.89
C ALA A 80 -5.77 -3.31 -5.38
N PRO A 81 -6.56 -2.31 -4.94
CA PRO A 81 -7.94 -2.15 -5.39
C PRO A 81 -8.03 -2.07 -6.91
N GLY A 82 -8.87 -2.91 -7.52
CA GLY A 82 -9.01 -2.99 -8.96
C GLY A 82 -10.44 -3.25 -9.44
N ASP A 83 -11.40 -3.27 -8.53
CA ASP A 83 -12.82 -3.46 -8.81
C ASP A 83 -13.57 -2.17 -8.51
N GLN A 84 -14.43 -1.73 -9.44
CA GLN A 84 -15.22 -0.50 -9.37
C GLN A 84 -14.41 0.77 -9.09
N ILE A 85 -13.28 0.90 -9.72
CA ILE A 85 -12.40 2.06 -9.52
C ILE A 85 -12.92 3.26 -10.30
N TYR A 86 -13.36 4.29 -9.57
CA TYR A 86 -13.77 5.58 -10.10
C TYR A 86 -12.57 6.48 -10.32
N SER A 87 -12.33 6.91 -11.54
CA SER A 87 -11.18 7.76 -11.88
C SER A 87 -11.48 8.65 -13.08
N THR A 88 -10.53 9.53 -13.39
CA THR A 88 -10.58 10.38 -14.58
C THR A 88 -10.54 9.53 -15.85
N ALA A 89 -11.31 9.96 -16.85
CA ALA A 89 -11.38 9.31 -18.14
C ALA A 89 -11.37 10.36 -19.27
N PRO A 90 -10.90 9.99 -20.46
CA PRO A 90 -10.87 10.91 -21.58
C PRO A 90 -12.26 11.45 -21.93
N LEU A 91 -12.40 12.76 -22.03
CA LEU A 91 -13.66 13.41 -22.41
C LEU A 91 -14.23 12.93 -23.76
N LEU A 92 -13.35 12.45 -24.65
CA LEU A 92 -13.76 11.90 -25.94
C LEU A 92 -14.72 10.69 -25.80
N PHE A 93 -14.55 9.90 -24.75
CA PHE A 93 -15.35 8.70 -24.51
C PHE A 93 -16.35 8.87 -23.36
N TYR A 94 -16.06 9.78 -22.44
CA TYR A 94 -16.85 9.99 -21.22
C TYR A 94 -17.05 11.49 -21.00
N LEU A 95 -18.24 11.99 -21.31
CA LEU A 95 -18.57 13.44 -21.26
C LEU A 95 -18.40 14.04 -19.86
N SER A 96 -18.50 13.22 -18.80
CA SER A 96 -18.23 13.66 -17.41
C SER A 96 -16.75 13.86 -17.11
N GLY A 97 -15.84 13.34 -17.93
CA GLY A 97 -14.42 13.26 -17.64
C GLY A 97 -14.05 12.21 -16.61
N TYR A 98 -15.01 11.37 -16.20
CA TYR A 98 -14.82 10.31 -15.19
C TYR A 98 -15.53 9.04 -15.63
N ALA A 99 -14.98 7.90 -15.21
CA ALA A 99 -15.58 6.57 -15.41
C ALA A 99 -15.25 5.65 -14.23
N VAL A 100 -16.07 4.60 -14.12
CA VAL A 100 -15.77 3.43 -13.28
C VAL A 100 -15.22 2.35 -14.19
N ALA A 101 -14.14 1.69 -13.75
CA ALA A 101 -13.55 0.59 -14.50
C ALA A 101 -12.99 -0.49 -13.54
N ASP A 102 -12.91 -1.71 -14.07
CA ASP A 102 -12.45 -2.89 -13.38
C ASP A 102 -11.21 -3.45 -14.08
N GLY A 103 -10.27 -3.99 -13.31
CA GLY A 103 -9.08 -4.61 -13.87
C GLY A 103 -7.84 -4.52 -13.00
N THR A 104 -6.90 -5.41 -13.24
CA THR A 104 -5.53 -5.28 -12.72
C THR A 104 -4.84 -4.01 -13.26
N SER A 105 -5.33 -3.50 -14.39
CA SER A 105 -4.93 -2.19 -14.94
C SER A 105 -5.31 -1.03 -14.03
N MET A 106 -6.42 -1.15 -13.26
CA MET A 106 -6.85 -0.16 -12.26
C MET A 106 -6.14 -0.34 -10.92
N ALA A 107 -5.72 -1.55 -10.60
CA ALA A 107 -4.92 -1.84 -9.42
C ALA A 107 -3.48 -1.31 -9.54
N THR A 108 -2.88 -1.43 -10.70
CA THR A 108 -1.48 -1.05 -10.96
C THR A 108 -1.15 0.43 -10.62
N PRO A 109 -1.97 1.42 -10.96
CA PRO A 109 -1.69 2.81 -10.62
C PRO A 109 -1.68 3.11 -9.12
N HIS A 110 -2.41 2.36 -8.29
CA HIS A 110 -2.30 2.47 -6.84
C HIS A 110 -0.89 2.14 -6.36
N VAL A 111 -0.33 1.03 -6.85
CA VAL A 111 1.06 0.62 -6.54
C VAL A 111 2.06 1.64 -7.09
N SER A 112 1.81 2.18 -8.30
CA SER A 112 2.66 3.22 -8.88
C SER A 112 2.62 4.52 -8.08
N GLY A 113 1.46 4.87 -7.53
CA GLY A 113 1.29 6.03 -6.65
C GLY A 113 2.11 5.90 -5.36
N VAL A 114 2.07 4.73 -4.70
CA VAL A 114 2.89 4.45 -3.51
C VAL A 114 4.37 4.51 -3.85
N ALA A 115 4.80 3.95 -4.98
CA ALA A 115 6.18 4.04 -5.44
C ALA A 115 6.63 5.51 -5.67
N ALA A 116 5.74 6.34 -6.20
CA ALA A 116 6.01 7.78 -6.38
C ALA A 116 6.12 8.51 -5.03
N LEU A 117 5.28 8.18 -4.05
CA LEU A 117 5.37 8.71 -2.70
C LEU A 117 6.71 8.35 -2.04
N ILE A 118 7.14 7.10 -2.13
CA ILE A 118 8.46 6.67 -1.63
C ILE A 118 9.57 7.46 -2.34
N LYS A 119 9.51 7.59 -3.66
CA LYS A 119 10.49 8.38 -4.42
C LYS A 119 10.50 9.86 -4.04
N SER A 120 9.40 10.41 -3.55
CA SER A 120 9.35 11.81 -3.10
C SER A 120 10.13 12.04 -1.81
N VAL A 121 10.20 11.03 -0.92
CA VAL A 121 10.96 11.09 0.34
C VAL A 121 12.36 10.47 0.22
N HIS A 122 12.58 9.62 -0.77
CA HIS A 122 13.85 8.96 -1.10
C HIS A 122 14.19 9.14 -2.59
N PRO A 123 14.50 10.36 -3.02
CA PRO A 123 14.79 10.63 -4.43
C PRO A 123 16.02 9.88 -4.95
N GLU A 124 16.93 9.47 -4.06
CA GLU A 124 18.14 8.70 -4.37
C GLU A 124 17.87 7.22 -4.65
N TYR A 125 16.74 6.65 -4.23
CA TYR A 125 16.47 5.23 -4.41
C TYR A 125 16.31 4.87 -5.88
N THR A 126 16.92 3.76 -6.27
CA THR A 126 16.66 3.11 -7.56
C THR A 126 15.26 2.45 -7.58
N GLY A 127 14.74 2.13 -8.76
CA GLY A 127 13.46 1.41 -8.87
C GLY A 127 13.44 0.08 -8.10
N ALA A 128 14.55 -0.66 -8.12
CA ALA A 128 14.69 -1.90 -7.36
C ALA A 128 14.60 -1.65 -5.85
N GLN A 129 15.28 -0.64 -5.34
CA GLN A 129 15.22 -0.27 -3.91
C GLN A 129 13.82 0.17 -3.48
N VAL A 130 13.09 0.89 -4.34
CA VAL A 130 11.70 1.24 -4.08
C VAL A 130 10.83 -0.02 -3.99
N ILE A 131 10.96 -0.95 -4.93
CA ILE A 131 10.20 -2.22 -4.91
C ILE A 131 10.54 -3.04 -3.67
N ASP A 132 11.81 -3.13 -3.30
CA ASP A 132 12.26 -3.85 -2.11
C ASP A 132 11.70 -3.24 -0.82
N LEU A 133 11.68 -1.91 -0.72
CA LEU A 133 11.08 -1.22 0.41
C LEU A 133 9.57 -1.49 0.46
N MET A 134 8.88 -1.36 -0.66
CA MET A 134 7.46 -1.67 -0.75
C MET A 134 7.15 -3.10 -0.31
N LYS A 135 7.95 -4.09 -0.73
CA LYS A 135 7.81 -5.49 -0.31
C LYS A 135 8.00 -5.67 1.21
N LYS A 136 8.93 -4.96 1.80
CA LYS A 136 9.20 -5.01 3.26
C LYS A 136 8.08 -4.36 4.08
N GLN A 137 7.52 -3.29 3.56
CA GLN A 137 6.47 -2.51 4.21
C GLN A 137 5.06 -2.97 3.85
N ALA A 138 4.92 -3.83 2.83
CA ALA A 138 3.63 -4.35 2.42
C ALA A 138 2.88 -4.86 3.65
N ALA A 139 1.71 -4.32 3.86
CA ALA A 139 0.98 -4.51 5.09
C ALA A 139 0.61 -5.98 5.27
N ARG A 140 1.06 -6.48 6.37
CA ARG A 140 0.77 -7.84 6.82
C ARG A 140 -0.58 -7.91 7.52
N ASN A 141 -1.22 -6.75 7.75
CA ASN A 141 -2.25 -6.57 8.77
C ASN A 141 -3.54 -5.94 8.27
N TYR A 142 -3.75 -5.79 6.97
CA TYR A 142 -5.05 -5.37 6.47
C TYR A 142 -5.92 -6.59 6.33
N GLY A 143 -6.75 -6.80 7.29
CA GLY A 143 -7.83 -7.75 7.26
C GLY A 143 -7.45 -9.09 6.59
N GLU A 144 -7.93 -10.14 7.07
CA GLU A 144 -7.74 -11.42 6.41
C GLU A 144 -8.48 -11.35 5.07
N LEU A 145 -7.79 -11.67 4.00
CA LEU A 145 -8.48 -12.04 2.77
C LEU A 145 -9.36 -13.25 3.10
N ASN A 146 -10.60 -13.22 2.64
CA ASN A 146 -11.45 -14.38 2.82
C ASN A 146 -10.82 -15.60 2.16
N ALA A 147 -10.69 -16.69 2.92
CA ALA A 147 -10.35 -17.96 2.32
C ALA A 147 -11.31 -18.28 1.14
N PRO A 148 -10.79 -18.76 0.02
CA PRO A 148 -9.45 -19.27 -0.23
C PRO A 148 -8.43 -18.23 -0.74
N TRP A 149 -8.70 -16.95 -0.64
CA TRP A 149 -7.97 -15.87 -1.33
C TRP A 149 -6.88 -15.21 -0.49
N ASP A 150 -6.56 -15.74 0.67
CA ASP A 150 -5.52 -15.23 1.58
C ASP A 150 -4.09 -15.72 1.24
N GLY A 151 -3.98 -16.62 0.25
CA GLY A 151 -2.71 -17.19 -0.19
C GLY A 151 -1.76 -16.16 -0.81
N LYS A 152 -0.45 -16.44 -0.73
CA LYS A 152 0.59 -15.59 -1.30
C LYS A 152 0.45 -15.44 -2.81
N GLU A 153 -0.07 -16.44 -3.49
CA GLU A 153 -0.35 -16.46 -4.93
C GLU A 153 -1.42 -15.45 -5.36
N TYR A 154 -2.19 -14.90 -4.42
CA TYR A 154 -3.22 -13.91 -4.72
C TYR A 154 -2.78 -12.48 -4.41
N ARG A 155 -1.89 -12.30 -3.45
CA ARG A 155 -1.52 -10.97 -2.92
C ARG A 155 -0.03 -10.68 -2.93
N GLY A 156 0.82 -11.63 -3.28
CA GLY A 156 2.27 -11.47 -3.25
C GLY A 156 2.79 -11.11 -1.86
N SER A 157 3.51 -10.00 -1.77
CA SER A 157 4.00 -9.45 -0.49
C SER A 157 2.90 -8.84 0.36
N GLY A 158 1.75 -8.52 -0.21
CA GLY A 158 0.58 -7.98 0.49
C GLY A 158 0.05 -6.69 -0.13
N PHE A 159 -0.65 -5.90 0.70
CA PHE A 159 -1.23 -4.61 0.33
C PHE A 159 -0.32 -3.49 0.77
N LEU A 160 -0.31 -2.42 0.00
CA LEU A 160 0.47 -1.24 0.34
C LEU A 160 -0.41 -0.26 1.11
N ASP A 161 0.09 0.18 2.26
CA ASP A 161 -0.39 1.36 2.96
C ASP A 161 0.48 2.55 2.55
N ALA A 162 -0.13 3.53 1.91
CA ALA A 162 0.59 4.69 1.41
C ALA A 162 1.20 5.53 2.54
N LEU A 163 0.54 5.60 3.69
CA LEU A 163 1.04 6.31 4.85
C LEU A 163 2.24 5.57 5.47
N ASP A 164 2.07 4.28 5.70
CA ASP A 164 3.14 3.44 6.23
C ASP A 164 4.36 3.40 5.30
N ALA A 165 4.14 3.36 3.99
CA ALA A 165 5.19 3.36 2.99
C ALA A 165 6.07 4.62 3.05
N VAL A 166 5.52 5.73 3.50
CA VAL A 166 6.27 6.99 3.65
C VAL A 166 6.85 7.11 5.06
N LEU A 167 6.12 6.72 6.10
CA LEU A 167 6.49 6.98 7.48
C LEU A 167 7.39 5.91 8.11
N LYS A 168 7.22 4.63 7.75
CA LYS A 168 7.93 3.53 8.43
C LYS A 168 9.44 3.53 8.22
N ASP A 169 9.90 4.11 7.14
CA ASP A 169 11.33 4.21 6.82
C ASP A 169 11.94 5.55 7.27
N GLN A 170 11.12 6.45 7.79
CA GLN A 170 11.61 7.69 8.36
C GLN A 170 12.04 7.47 9.80
N PRO A 171 13.14 8.11 10.24
CA PRO A 171 13.49 8.13 11.65
C PRO A 171 12.29 8.67 12.43
N GLN A 172 11.66 7.80 13.22
CA GLN A 172 10.50 8.22 14.01
C GLN A 172 10.95 9.14 15.14
N PRO A 173 10.22 10.20 15.45
CA PRO A 173 10.50 10.99 16.62
C PRO A 173 10.38 10.10 17.87
N VAL A 174 11.42 10.13 18.69
CA VAL A 174 11.43 9.42 19.97
C VAL A 174 11.10 10.43 21.05
N ILE A 175 9.99 10.20 21.74
CA ILE A 175 9.63 10.98 22.92
C ILE A 175 10.29 10.30 24.13
N GLY A 176 11.22 10.98 24.73
CA GLY A 176 11.85 10.56 26.00
C GLY A 176 10.91 10.71 27.19
N PRO A 177 11.36 10.39 28.40
CA PRO A 177 10.56 10.54 29.58
C PRO A 177 10.14 12.00 29.76
N ILE A 178 8.89 12.19 30.19
CA ILE A 178 8.41 13.49 30.65
C ILE A 178 8.87 13.65 32.10
N GLU A 179 9.60 14.71 32.35
CA GLU A 179 10.15 14.99 33.67
C GLU A 179 9.62 16.32 34.19
N TYR A 180 9.54 16.44 35.50
CA TYR A 180 9.15 17.67 36.17
C TYR A 180 10.22 18.15 37.15
N SER A 181 10.16 19.44 37.46
CA SER A 181 10.99 20.06 38.49
C SER A 181 10.20 21.16 39.22
N THR A 182 10.36 21.24 40.52
CA THR A 182 9.77 22.29 41.37
C THR A 182 10.72 23.46 41.62
N ASP A 183 12.01 23.24 41.36
CA ASP A 183 13.08 24.24 41.62
C ASP A 183 13.89 24.60 40.36
N GLY A 184 13.61 23.94 39.24
CA GLY A 184 14.31 24.13 37.97
C GLY A 184 15.69 23.46 37.90
N THR A 185 16.11 22.76 38.95
CA THR A 185 17.45 22.16 39.04
C THR A 185 17.41 20.63 39.08
N ALA A 186 16.55 20.06 39.92
CA ALA A 186 16.37 18.60 40.03
C ALA A 186 15.15 18.16 39.20
N TRP A 187 15.34 17.14 38.38
CA TRP A 187 14.32 16.60 37.47
C TRP A 187 13.97 15.17 37.82
N ALA A 188 12.70 14.86 37.89
CA ALA A 188 12.19 13.53 38.18
C ALA A 188 11.10 13.13 37.16
N PRO A 189 10.88 11.83 36.91
CA PRO A 189 9.80 11.38 36.05
C PRO A 189 8.44 11.89 36.52
N LEU A 190 7.63 12.38 35.58
CA LEU A 190 6.29 12.91 35.87
C LEU A 190 5.24 11.80 36.05
N ASP A 191 5.50 10.61 35.53
CA ASP A 191 4.54 9.52 35.54
C ASP A 191 4.11 9.12 36.95
N GLY A 192 2.78 9.08 37.16
CA GLY A 192 2.19 8.71 38.44
C GLY A 192 2.31 9.77 39.57
N GLN A 193 2.74 11.00 39.24
CA GLN A 193 2.91 12.05 40.25
C GLN A 193 1.68 12.98 40.35
N GLU A 194 1.25 13.24 41.57
CA GLU A 194 0.31 14.32 41.86
C GLU A 194 1.13 15.56 42.24
N LEU A 195 0.99 16.63 41.46
CA LEU A 195 1.74 17.86 41.64
C LEU A 195 0.85 19.00 42.04
N SER A 196 1.33 19.84 42.92
CA SER A 196 0.64 21.08 43.33
C SER A 196 1.60 22.28 43.19
N GLY A 197 1.02 23.45 42.93
CA GLY A 197 1.78 24.67 42.71
C GLY A 197 2.35 24.80 41.30
N SER A 198 3.35 25.67 41.14
CA SER A 198 4.03 25.85 39.84
C SER A 198 5.16 24.85 39.68
N VAL A 199 5.15 24.13 38.57
CA VAL A 199 6.17 23.17 38.22
C VAL A 199 6.67 23.44 36.81
N SER A 200 7.97 23.17 36.59
CA SER A 200 8.56 23.12 35.26
C SER A 200 8.46 21.70 34.72
N VAL A 201 8.10 21.55 33.45
CA VAL A 201 8.04 20.25 32.77
C VAL A 201 8.98 20.29 31.58
N ARG A 202 9.73 19.21 31.38
CA ARG A 202 10.54 19.02 30.18
C ARG A 202 10.28 17.65 29.56
N VAL A 203 10.44 17.59 28.27
CA VAL A 203 10.45 16.35 27.51
C VAL A 203 11.61 16.42 26.50
N THR A 204 12.37 15.36 26.44
CA THR A 204 13.41 15.23 25.40
C THR A 204 12.79 14.58 24.18
N VAL A 205 12.89 15.25 23.05
CA VAL A 205 12.41 14.72 21.76
C VAL A 205 13.63 14.49 20.87
N GLY A 206 13.81 13.25 20.43
CA GLY A 206 14.86 12.86 19.48
C GLY A 206 14.29 12.62 18.09
N GLY A 207 15.17 12.66 17.07
CA GLY A 207 14.78 12.44 15.67
C GLY A 207 14.34 13.72 14.95
N PRO A 208 13.87 13.62 13.71
CA PRO A 208 13.48 14.76 12.91
C PRO A 208 12.14 15.33 13.41
N VAL A 209 12.19 16.38 14.16
CA VAL A 209 11.03 17.07 14.72
C VAL A 209 11.07 18.52 14.30
N THR A 210 10.06 18.97 13.56
CA THR A 210 9.92 20.39 13.18
C THR A 210 9.22 21.21 14.25
N SER A 211 8.38 20.59 15.07
CA SER A 211 7.77 21.23 16.22
C SER A 211 7.30 20.22 17.26
N ALA A 212 7.29 20.59 18.52
CA ALA A 212 6.68 19.82 19.59
C ALA A 212 5.70 20.70 20.37
N ARG A 213 4.63 20.09 20.87
CA ARG A 213 3.61 20.78 21.67
C ARG A 213 3.37 20.04 22.98
N VAL A 214 3.24 20.77 24.04
CA VAL A 214 2.79 20.24 25.33
C VAL A 214 1.32 20.59 25.48
N LEU A 215 0.50 19.59 25.77
CA LEU A 215 -0.93 19.74 26.00
C LEU A 215 -1.25 19.37 27.45
N VAL A 216 -2.08 20.18 28.10
CA VAL A 216 -2.65 19.88 29.42
C VAL A 216 -4.17 19.96 29.29
N GLY A 217 -4.87 18.88 29.61
CA GLY A 217 -6.32 18.82 29.47
C GLY A 217 -6.80 19.05 28.01
N GLY A 218 -5.99 18.73 27.02
CA GLY A 218 -6.29 18.97 25.60
C GLY A 218 -5.94 20.38 25.09
N ALA A 219 -5.58 21.30 25.97
CA ALA A 219 -5.13 22.63 25.58
C ALA A 219 -3.61 22.69 25.37
N VAL A 220 -3.17 23.34 24.31
CA VAL A 220 -1.72 23.55 24.05
C VAL A 220 -1.22 24.60 25.03
N VAL A 221 -0.29 24.20 25.90
CA VAL A 221 0.31 25.11 26.92
C VAL A 221 1.71 25.55 26.52
N ALA A 222 2.40 24.81 25.67
CA ALA A 222 3.71 25.21 25.14
C ALA A 222 3.89 24.65 23.72
N THR A 223 4.67 25.35 22.91
CA THR A 223 5.10 24.91 21.58
C THR A 223 6.58 25.27 21.43
N THR A 224 7.36 24.36 20.90
CA THR A 224 8.73 24.66 20.47
C THR A 224 8.87 24.28 19.00
N THR A 225 9.71 25.01 18.30
CA THR A 225 10.14 24.69 16.93
C THR A 225 11.59 24.23 16.97
N GLY A 226 11.90 23.16 16.24
CA GLY A 226 13.26 22.65 16.08
C GLY A 226 14.06 23.48 15.07
#